data_44f1ace9dbc8da12cb037879e20e6190
#
_entry.id   44f1ace9dbc8da12cb037879e20e6190
#
_cell.length_a   1.000
_cell.length_b   1.000
_cell.length_c   1.000
_cell.angle_alpha   90.00
_cell.angle_beta   90.00
_cell.angle_gamma   90.00
#
_symmetry.space_group_name_H-M   'P 1'
#
loop_
_entity.id
_entity.type
_entity.pdbx_description
1 polymer ?
#
loop_
_entity_poly.entity_id
_entity_poly.type
_entity_poly.pdbx_seq_one_letter_code
_entity_poly.pdbx_strand_id
1 'polypeptide(L)'
;LATSMIKALQKETGKPNGKIGKIEASVLNQKDVAALLKKVAGGCLIIEKAGDLSRETALKLSLLLEQDTSGVLVIIEDTKHGIQKALSRDDGFAAKFSEKINIPIFTSDELVSFAKSYANELGYTIDEMGVLALYNSISNADRETTLTEVKEIVDKAVAHSEKGGLKKAFSIITSRRYDEDDYIILREKDFD
;
A
#
# COMPACT_ATOMS: atom_id res chain seq x y z
N LEU A 1 -1.47 1.62 2.09
CA LEU A 1 -2.54 1.16 1.20
C LEU A 1 -3.92 1.44 1.82
N ALA A 2 -4.26 0.93 3.02
CA ALA A 2 -5.57 1.15 3.67
C ALA A 2 -5.96 2.63 3.71
N THR A 3 -5.06 3.52 4.13
CA THR A 3 -5.32 4.97 4.17
C THR A 3 -5.69 5.55 2.79
N SER A 4 -5.06 5.09 1.72
CA SER A 4 -5.35 5.56 0.36
C SER A 4 -6.72 5.07 -0.11
N MET A 5 -7.07 3.81 0.20
CA MET A 5 -8.40 3.24 -0.09
C MET A 5 -9.51 3.98 0.67
N ILE A 6 -9.28 4.31 1.95
CA ILE A 6 -10.24 5.07 2.76
C ILE A 6 -10.47 6.47 2.18
N LYS A 7 -9.40 7.17 1.78
CA LYS A 7 -9.53 8.49 1.14
C LYS A 7 -10.33 8.42 -0.15
N ALA A 8 -10.14 7.37 -0.98
CA ALA A 8 -10.93 7.15 -2.17
C ALA A 8 -12.41 6.92 -1.82
N LEU A 9 -12.70 6.04 -0.86
CA LEU A 9 -14.04 5.75 -0.39
C LEU A 9 -14.74 7.00 0.20
N GLN A 10 -14.03 7.80 1.00
CA GLN A 10 -14.55 9.05 1.56
C GLN A 10 -14.91 10.07 0.46
N LYS A 11 -14.11 10.12 -0.61
CA LYS A 11 -14.39 10.97 -1.76
C LYS A 11 -15.65 10.52 -2.49
N GLU A 12 -15.82 9.22 -2.71
CA GLU A 12 -17.01 8.66 -3.39
C GLU A 12 -18.27 8.79 -2.54
N THR A 13 -18.16 8.65 -1.20
CA THR A 13 -19.31 8.77 -0.29
C THR A 13 -19.66 10.21 0.10
N GLY A 14 -19.04 11.22 -0.52
CA GLY A 14 -19.31 12.62 -0.26
C GLY A 14 -18.83 13.14 1.11
N LYS A 15 -17.93 12.42 1.77
CA LYS A 15 -17.34 12.80 3.07
C LYS A 15 -15.80 12.97 2.98
N PRO A 16 -15.28 13.83 2.09
CA PRO A 16 -13.84 13.89 1.79
C PRO A 16 -12.95 14.31 2.98
N ASN A 17 -13.52 14.90 4.02
CA ASN A 17 -12.80 15.43 5.18
C ASN A 17 -12.99 14.60 6.46
N GLY A 18 -13.47 13.37 6.37
CA GLY A 18 -13.60 12.48 7.52
C GLY A 18 -12.25 12.23 8.19
N LYS A 19 -12.19 12.37 9.52
CA LYS A 19 -10.97 12.11 10.30
C LYS A 19 -10.55 10.65 10.14
N ILE A 20 -9.28 10.39 9.89
CA ILE A 20 -8.71 9.05 9.87
C ILE A 20 -7.79 8.91 11.09
N GLY A 21 -8.19 8.05 12.03
CA GLY A 21 -7.35 7.63 13.14
C GLY A 21 -6.66 6.31 12.79
N LYS A 22 -5.39 6.16 13.17
CA LYS A 22 -4.62 4.93 12.99
C LYS A 22 -3.96 4.56 14.31
N ILE A 23 -4.10 3.29 14.74
CA ILE A 23 -3.60 2.84 16.03
C ILE A 23 -3.25 1.34 15.96
N GLU A 24 -2.16 0.94 16.59
CA GLU A 24 -1.86 -0.47 16.78
C GLU A 24 -2.76 -1.10 17.85
N ALA A 25 -3.16 -2.35 17.65
CA ALA A 25 -4.03 -3.10 18.57
C ALA A 25 -3.47 -3.17 20.00
N SER A 26 -2.16 -3.40 20.14
CA SER A 26 -1.47 -3.43 21.44
C SER A 26 -1.60 -2.13 22.22
N VAL A 27 -1.54 -0.98 21.53
CA VAL A 27 -1.74 0.35 22.13
C VAL A 27 -3.22 0.58 22.45
N LEU A 28 -4.13 0.16 21.55
CA LEU A 28 -5.57 0.28 21.73
C LEU A 28 -6.05 -0.47 22.98
N ASN A 29 -5.46 -1.64 23.28
CA ASN A 29 -5.77 -2.41 24.49
C ASN A 29 -5.61 -1.61 25.80
N GLN A 30 -4.80 -0.54 25.77
CA GLN A 30 -4.49 0.30 26.93
C GLN A 30 -5.23 1.65 26.90
N LYS A 31 -6.09 1.87 25.91
CA LYS A 31 -6.78 3.15 25.73
C LYS A 31 -8.28 3.05 25.98
N ASP A 32 -8.89 4.20 26.22
CA ASP A 32 -10.33 4.33 26.22
C ASP A 32 -10.85 4.28 24.77
N VAL A 33 -11.40 3.12 24.40
CA VAL A 33 -11.94 2.85 23.05
C VAL A 33 -13.08 3.80 22.72
N ALA A 34 -13.97 4.10 23.70
CA ALA A 34 -15.11 4.97 23.46
C ALA A 34 -14.67 6.42 23.17
N ALA A 35 -13.67 6.91 23.91
CA ALA A 35 -13.10 8.23 23.67
C ALA A 35 -12.41 8.33 22.30
N LEU A 36 -11.76 7.24 21.83
CA LEU A 36 -11.14 7.21 20.52
C LEU A 36 -12.17 7.22 19.39
N LEU A 37 -13.23 6.41 19.49
CA LEU A 37 -14.31 6.41 18.49
C LEU A 37 -14.97 7.77 18.37
N LYS A 38 -15.23 8.46 19.51
CA LYS A 38 -15.75 9.83 19.49
C LYS A 38 -14.84 10.84 18.78
N LYS A 39 -13.52 10.69 18.92
CA LYS A 39 -12.55 11.58 18.24
C LYS A 39 -12.57 11.45 16.71
N VAL A 40 -12.92 10.28 16.20
CA VAL A 40 -13.00 9.98 14.76
C VAL A 40 -14.45 9.91 14.26
N ALA A 41 -15.40 10.48 15.00
CA ALA A 41 -16.80 10.50 14.62
C ALA A 41 -16.99 11.01 13.18
N GLY A 42 -17.81 10.33 12.38
CA GLY A 42 -17.99 10.61 10.95
C GLY A 42 -16.81 10.30 10.05
N GLY A 43 -15.77 9.65 10.59
CA GLY A 43 -14.55 9.30 9.86
C GLY A 43 -14.22 7.81 9.94
N CYS A 44 -12.95 7.48 10.13
CA CYS A 44 -12.47 6.11 10.13
C CYS A 44 -11.45 5.85 11.24
N LEU A 45 -11.52 4.68 11.87
CA LEU A 45 -10.50 4.13 12.75
C LEU A 45 -9.86 2.91 12.10
N ILE A 46 -8.54 2.96 11.86
CA ILE A 46 -7.74 1.83 11.40
C ILE A 46 -7.03 1.22 12.60
N ILE A 47 -7.23 -0.07 12.83
CA ILE A 47 -6.56 -0.84 13.86
C ILE A 47 -5.55 -1.77 13.19
N GLU A 48 -4.26 -1.46 13.35
CA GLU A 48 -3.16 -2.26 12.80
C GLU A 48 -2.79 -3.39 13.74
N LYS A 49 -2.18 -4.46 13.19
CA LYS A 49 -1.78 -5.65 13.94
C LYS A 49 -2.94 -6.18 14.77
N ALA A 50 -4.11 -6.30 14.13
CA ALA A 50 -5.38 -6.63 14.80
C ALA A 50 -5.33 -7.95 15.59
N GLY A 51 -4.46 -8.90 15.21
CA GLY A 51 -4.23 -10.14 15.95
C GLY A 51 -3.74 -9.96 17.39
N ASP A 52 -3.25 -8.75 17.73
CA ASP A 52 -2.83 -8.38 19.09
C ASP A 52 -3.96 -7.76 19.92
N LEU A 53 -5.17 -7.63 19.39
CA LEU A 53 -6.34 -7.22 20.16
C LEU A 53 -6.57 -8.20 21.33
N SER A 54 -6.79 -7.65 22.52
CA SER A 54 -7.25 -8.43 23.66
C SER A 54 -8.73 -8.80 23.48
N ARG A 55 -9.17 -9.89 24.13
CA ARG A 55 -10.58 -10.26 24.16
C ARG A 55 -11.46 -9.14 24.75
N GLU A 56 -10.96 -8.49 25.78
CA GLU A 56 -11.66 -7.38 26.42
C GLU A 56 -11.86 -6.18 25.46
N THR A 57 -10.83 -5.83 24.69
CA THR A 57 -10.92 -4.73 23.72
C THR A 57 -11.84 -5.10 22.55
N ALA A 58 -11.80 -6.35 22.06
CA ALA A 58 -12.69 -6.83 21.02
C ALA A 58 -14.16 -6.77 21.48
N LEU A 59 -14.46 -7.23 22.71
CA LEU A 59 -15.79 -7.15 23.29
C LEU A 59 -16.25 -5.69 23.47
N LYS A 60 -15.39 -4.80 23.96
CA LYS A 60 -15.69 -3.36 24.06
C LYS A 60 -16.02 -2.75 22.70
N LEU A 61 -15.24 -3.06 21.69
CA LEU A 61 -15.50 -2.61 20.30
C LEU A 61 -16.83 -3.13 19.80
N SER A 62 -17.12 -4.42 20.02
CA SER A 62 -18.40 -5.03 19.64
C SER A 62 -19.58 -4.26 20.22
N LEU A 63 -19.59 -4.03 21.54
CA LEU A 63 -20.66 -3.34 22.24
C LEU A 63 -20.80 -1.86 21.81
N LEU A 64 -19.68 -1.16 21.58
CA LEU A 64 -19.72 0.23 21.16
C LEU A 64 -20.18 0.37 19.70
N LEU A 65 -19.85 -0.60 18.83
CA LEU A 65 -20.29 -0.60 17.43
C LEU A 65 -21.77 -1.04 17.27
N GLU A 66 -22.43 -1.56 18.31
CA GLU A 66 -23.88 -1.76 18.33
C GLU A 66 -24.67 -0.47 18.57
N GLN A 67 -24.03 0.49 19.20
CA GLN A 67 -24.62 1.80 19.44
C GLN A 67 -24.47 2.71 18.22
N ASP A 68 -25.12 3.87 18.24
CA ASP A 68 -24.87 4.91 17.23
C ASP A 68 -23.43 5.41 17.34
N THR A 69 -22.60 4.96 16.39
CA THR A 69 -21.18 5.36 16.29
C THR A 69 -21.00 6.67 15.53
N SER A 70 -22.06 7.43 15.27
CA SER A 70 -22.02 8.66 14.47
C SER A 70 -21.34 8.47 13.10
N GLY A 71 -21.55 7.31 12.49
CA GLY A 71 -21.04 6.98 11.15
C GLY A 71 -19.53 6.73 11.10
N VAL A 72 -18.93 6.20 12.18
CA VAL A 72 -17.52 5.79 12.19
C VAL A 72 -17.37 4.47 11.42
N LEU A 73 -16.45 4.44 10.44
CA LEU A 73 -15.98 3.23 9.80
C LEU A 73 -14.81 2.66 10.62
N VAL A 74 -14.88 1.39 11.00
CA VAL A 74 -13.76 0.69 11.64
C VAL A 74 -13.15 -0.31 10.66
N ILE A 75 -11.83 -0.26 10.52
CA ILE A 75 -11.06 -1.18 9.69
C ILE A 75 -10.03 -1.87 10.57
N ILE A 76 -9.91 -3.17 10.45
CA ILE A 76 -8.84 -3.96 11.05
C ILE A 76 -7.87 -4.42 9.96
N GLU A 77 -6.58 -4.29 10.22
CA GLU A 77 -5.50 -4.60 9.28
C GLU A 77 -4.50 -5.55 9.94
N ASP A 78 -4.24 -6.69 9.29
CA ASP A 78 -3.23 -7.66 9.70
C ASP A 78 -3.03 -8.72 8.60
N THR A 79 -2.10 -9.66 8.84
CA THR A 79 -1.99 -10.90 8.06
C THR A 79 -3.30 -11.71 8.16
N LYS A 80 -3.51 -12.64 7.22
CA LYS A 80 -4.67 -13.53 7.24
C LYS A 80 -4.85 -14.23 8.61
N HIS A 81 -3.73 -14.70 9.19
CA HIS A 81 -3.72 -15.34 10.51
C HIS A 81 -4.07 -14.35 11.62
N GLY A 82 -3.51 -13.14 11.59
CA GLY A 82 -3.81 -12.07 12.55
C GLY A 82 -5.28 -11.66 12.53
N ILE A 83 -5.88 -11.50 11.34
CA ILE A 83 -7.32 -11.22 11.22
C ILE A 83 -8.16 -12.36 11.79
N GLN A 84 -7.84 -13.63 11.46
CA GLN A 84 -8.56 -14.78 12.03
C GLN A 84 -8.48 -14.80 13.55
N LYS A 85 -7.29 -14.53 14.12
CA LYS A 85 -7.07 -14.46 15.56
C LYS A 85 -7.86 -13.32 16.21
N ALA A 86 -7.92 -12.13 15.58
CA ALA A 86 -8.72 -11.00 16.05
C ALA A 86 -10.21 -11.33 16.10
N LEU A 87 -10.75 -11.87 15.00
CA LEU A 87 -12.17 -12.20 14.87
C LEU A 87 -12.59 -13.35 15.79
N SER A 88 -11.69 -14.30 16.11
CA SER A 88 -11.98 -15.38 17.07
C SER A 88 -12.05 -14.93 18.54
N ARG A 89 -11.74 -13.68 18.86
CA ARG A 89 -11.78 -13.15 20.22
C ARG A 89 -13.20 -13.01 20.76
N ASP A 90 -14.16 -12.65 19.90
CA ASP A 90 -15.53 -12.41 20.24
C ASP A 90 -16.44 -12.53 19.00
N ASP A 91 -17.51 -13.28 19.08
CA ASP A 91 -18.44 -13.53 17.95
C ASP A 91 -19.20 -12.25 17.57
N GLY A 92 -19.57 -11.41 18.55
CA GLY A 92 -20.23 -10.15 18.31
C GLY A 92 -19.31 -9.16 17.58
N PHE A 93 -18.02 -9.14 17.93
CA PHE A 93 -17.00 -8.38 17.21
C PHE A 93 -16.85 -8.90 15.78
N ALA A 94 -16.73 -10.20 15.59
CA ALA A 94 -16.61 -10.80 14.24
C ALA A 94 -17.80 -10.44 13.35
N ALA A 95 -19.02 -10.44 13.88
CA ALA A 95 -20.24 -10.11 13.15
C ALA A 95 -20.29 -8.64 12.64
N LYS A 96 -19.44 -7.75 13.16
CA LYS A 96 -19.37 -6.34 12.70
C LYS A 96 -18.57 -6.18 11.41
N PHE A 97 -17.81 -7.21 10.98
CA PHE A 97 -16.95 -7.16 9.79
C PHE A 97 -17.51 -8.07 8.70
N SER A 98 -18.42 -7.53 7.87
CA SER A 98 -19.01 -8.21 6.73
C SER A 98 -18.12 -8.17 5.49
N GLU A 99 -17.33 -7.13 5.36
CA GLU A 99 -16.49 -6.88 4.19
C GLU A 99 -15.04 -7.27 4.45
N LYS A 100 -14.45 -7.99 3.50
CA LYS A 100 -13.06 -8.43 3.55
C LYS A 100 -12.35 -8.07 2.27
N ILE A 101 -11.25 -7.34 2.40
CA ILE A 101 -10.35 -7.02 1.30
C ILE A 101 -9.08 -7.85 1.50
N ASN A 102 -8.78 -8.71 0.53
CA ASN A 102 -7.53 -9.46 0.52
C ASN A 102 -6.54 -8.76 -0.40
N ILE A 103 -5.41 -8.35 0.16
CA ILE A 103 -4.32 -7.73 -0.60
C ILE A 103 -3.32 -8.84 -0.89
N PRO A 104 -3.15 -9.25 -2.17
CA PRO A 104 -2.20 -10.30 -2.50
C PRO A 104 -0.78 -9.82 -2.20
N ILE A 105 0.07 -10.73 -1.74
CA ILE A 105 1.52 -10.58 -1.74
C ILE A 105 1.96 -10.90 -3.15
N PHE A 106 2.63 -9.96 -3.79
CA PHE A 106 3.17 -10.14 -5.12
C PHE A 106 4.53 -10.85 -5.06
N THR A 107 4.75 -11.82 -5.92
CA THR A 107 6.07 -12.40 -6.14
C THR A 107 7.01 -11.40 -6.82
N SER A 108 8.32 -11.61 -6.73
CA SER A 108 9.28 -10.76 -7.43
C SER A 108 9.04 -10.72 -8.95
N ASP A 109 8.63 -11.85 -9.54
CA ASP A 109 8.33 -11.94 -10.97
C ASP A 109 7.09 -11.10 -11.34
N GLU A 110 6.04 -11.12 -10.52
CA GLU A 110 4.84 -10.29 -10.73
C GLU A 110 5.17 -8.81 -10.58
N LEU A 111 6.02 -8.44 -9.61
CA LEU A 111 6.47 -7.07 -9.41
C LEU A 111 7.33 -6.57 -10.57
N VAL A 112 8.22 -7.42 -11.10
CA VAL A 112 9.02 -7.10 -12.30
C VAL A 112 8.12 -6.97 -13.53
N SER A 113 7.16 -7.87 -13.70
CA SER A 113 6.17 -7.79 -14.79
C SER A 113 5.38 -6.49 -14.74
N PHE A 114 4.93 -6.12 -13.53
CA PHE A 114 4.25 -4.85 -13.31
C PHE A 114 5.15 -3.63 -13.63
N ALA A 115 6.44 -3.66 -13.22
CA ALA A 115 7.38 -2.59 -13.51
C ALA A 115 7.59 -2.39 -15.01
N LYS A 116 7.71 -3.50 -15.78
CA LYS A 116 7.81 -3.45 -17.24
C LYS A 116 6.57 -2.80 -17.87
N SER A 117 5.38 -3.23 -17.44
CA SER A 117 4.13 -2.64 -17.94
C SER A 117 4.03 -1.15 -17.62
N TYR A 118 4.39 -0.76 -16.40
CA TYR A 118 4.38 0.63 -15.97
C TYR A 118 5.42 1.49 -16.71
N ALA A 119 6.64 0.96 -16.93
CA ALA A 119 7.64 1.64 -17.75
C ALA A 119 7.14 1.86 -19.20
N ASN A 120 6.47 0.85 -19.78
CA ASN A 120 5.91 0.96 -21.12
C ASN A 120 4.80 2.03 -21.20
N GLU A 121 3.94 2.15 -20.19
CA GLU A 121 2.95 3.24 -20.09
C GLU A 121 3.59 4.63 -20.11
N LEU A 122 4.82 4.74 -19.60
CA LEU A 122 5.60 5.98 -19.57
C LEU A 122 6.44 6.21 -20.85
N GLY A 123 6.43 5.29 -21.81
CA GLY A 123 7.23 5.36 -23.03
C GLY A 123 8.65 4.82 -22.89
N TYR A 124 8.88 3.96 -21.88
CA TYR A 124 10.17 3.34 -21.60
C TYR A 124 10.07 1.81 -21.67
N THR A 125 11.19 1.17 -22.04
CA THR A 125 11.37 -0.28 -21.90
C THR A 125 12.55 -0.57 -20.97
N ILE A 126 12.60 -1.74 -20.34
CA ILE A 126 13.67 -2.14 -19.42
C ILE A 126 14.47 -3.26 -20.08
N ASP A 127 15.78 -3.06 -20.31
CA ASP A 127 16.63 -4.12 -20.87
C ASP A 127 16.91 -5.25 -19.85
N GLU A 128 17.55 -6.33 -20.29
CA GLU A 128 17.80 -7.51 -19.44
C GLU A 128 18.62 -7.18 -18.19
N MET A 129 19.60 -6.29 -18.30
CA MET A 129 20.44 -5.88 -17.16
C MET A 129 19.67 -4.97 -16.21
N GLY A 130 18.81 -4.08 -16.73
CA GLY A 130 17.90 -3.27 -15.95
C GLY A 130 16.85 -4.12 -15.20
N VAL A 131 16.35 -5.18 -15.83
CA VAL A 131 15.46 -6.17 -15.19
C VAL A 131 16.18 -6.87 -14.04
N LEU A 132 17.45 -7.25 -14.21
CA LEU A 132 18.23 -7.90 -13.17
C LEU A 132 18.49 -6.95 -11.98
N ALA A 133 18.81 -5.67 -12.25
CA ALA A 133 18.99 -4.65 -11.22
C ALA A 133 17.69 -4.43 -10.44
N LEU A 134 16.56 -4.31 -11.14
CA LEU A 134 15.24 -4.19 -10.53
C LEU A 134 14.90 -5.41 -9.67
N TYR A 135 15.13 -6.63 -10.17
CA TYR A 135 14.90 -7.86 -9.44
C TYR A 135 15.72 -7.92 -8.15
N ASN A 136 17.01 -7.54 -8.23
CA ASN A 136 17.89 -7.46 -7.07
C ASN A 136 17.38 -6.43 -6.04
N SER A 137 16.93 -5.26 -6.49
CA SER A 137 16.38 -4.22 -5.62
C SER A 137 15.12 -4.71 -4.87
N ILE A 138 14.25 -5.46 -5.56
CA ILE A 138 13.03 -6.04 -4.98
C ILE A 138 13.38 -7.17 -4.00
N SER A 139 14.30 -8.07 -4.38
CA SER A 139 14.61 -9.27 -3.62
C SER A 139 15.48 -9.00 -2.39
N ASN A 140 16.29 -7.93 -2.40
CA ASN A 140 17.13 -7.53 -1.27
C ASN A 140 16.43 -6.59 -0.28
N ALA A 141 15.17 -6.26 -0.51
CA ALA A 141 14.40 -5.48 0.45
C ALA A 141 14.16 -6.31 1.73
N ASP A 142 14.39 -5.71 2.91
CA ASP A 142 14.18 -6.36 4.22
C ASP A 142 12.70 -6.70 4.50
N ARG A 143 11.80 -6.29 3.64
CA ARG A 143 10.35 -6.50 3.73
C ARG A 143 9.73 -6.68 2.34
N GLU A 144 8.51 -7.17 2.31
CA GLU A 144 7.74 -7.32 1.09
C GLU A 144 7.58 -5.98 0.35
N THR A 145 8.02 -5.97 -0.90
CA THR A 145 7.93 -4.80 -1.77
C THR A 145 6.51 -4.63 -2.29
N THR A 146 5.99 -3.42 -2.26
CA THR A 146 4.64 -3.08 -2.72
C THR A 146 4.67 -2.55 -4.16
N LEU A 147 3.51 -2.59 -4.85
CA LEU A 147 3.36 -1.97 -6.18
C LEU A 147 3.70 -0.47 -6.19
N THR A 148 3.43 0.24 -5.09
CA THR A 148 3.78 1.66 -4.96
C THR A 148 5.28 1.86 -4.94
N GLU A 149 6.02 1.03 -4.22
CA GLU A 149 7.48 1.08 -4.17
C GLU A 149 8.09 0.72 -5.52
N VAL A 150 7.52 -0.25 -6.23
CA VAL A 150 7.96 -0.57 -7.60
C VAL A 150 7.77 0.62 -8.55
N LYS A 151 6.64 1.33 -8.46
CA LYS A 151 6.44 2.57 -9.21
C LYS A 151 7.51 3.61 -8.88
N GLU A 152 7.80 3.83 -7.60
CA GLU A 152 8.85 4.78 -7.17
C GLU A 152 10.24 4.40 -7.69
N ILE A 153 10.55 3.09 -7.77
CA ILE A 153 11.81 2.61 -8.35
C ILE A 153 11.87 2.95 -9.84
N VAL A 154 10.80 2.65 -10.59
CA VAL A 154 10.73 2.96 -12.02
C VAL A 154 10.79 4.47 -12.28
N ASP A 155 10.03 5.28 -11.51
CA ASP A 155 10.04 6.75 -11.63
C ASP A 155 11.44 7.33 -11.39
N LYS A 156 12.18 6.79 -10.41
CA LYS A 156 13.57 7.17 -10.17
C LYS A 156 14.48 6.80 -11.33
N ALA A 157 14.32 5.58 -11.87
CA ALA A 157 15.10 5.12 -13.02
C ALA A 157 14.84 6.01 -14.26
N VAL A 158 13.59 6.39 -14.51
CA VAL A 158 13.22 7.34 -15.55
C VAL A 158 13.91 8.68 -15.31
N ALA A 159 13.79 9.24 -14.10
CA ALA A 159 14.43 10.51 -13.75
C ALA A 159 15.97 10.46 -13.87
N HIS A 160 16.61 9.34 -13.51
CA HIS A 160 18.05 9.13 -13.71
C HIS A 160 18.39 9.07 -15.20
N SER A 161 17.56 8.39 -15.98
CA SER A 161 17.74 8.32 -17.43
C SER A 161 17.68 9.70 -18.10
N GLU A 162 16.92 10.65 -17.56
CA GLU A 162 16.72 12.00 -18.06
C GLU A 162 17.77 13.01 -17.57
N LYS A 163 18.35 12.82 -16.37
CA LYS A 163 19.30 13.76 -15.72
C LYS A 163 20.63 14.00 -16.44
N GLY A 164 20.82 13.46 -17.61
CA GLY A 164 22.08 13.62 -18.32
C GLY A 164 22.17 14.80 -19.27
N GLY A 165 21.61 15.97 -18.95
CA GLY A 165 21.80 17.29 -19.60
C GLY A 165 22.44 17.37 -20.99
N LEU A 166 22.67 18.53 -21.55
CA LEU A 166 23.21 18.85 -22.90
C LEU A 166 24.32 17.92 -23.49
N LYS A 167 25.08 17.19 -22.66
CA LYS A 167 26.00 16.13 -23.12
C LYS A 167 25.29 14.88 -23.68
N LYS A 168 24.01 14.65 -23.31
CA LYS A 168 23.21 13.52 -23.80
C LYS A 168 22.50 13.78 -25.14
N ALA A 169 22.27 15.02 -25.53
CA ALA A 169 21.73 15.32 -26.85
C ALA A 169 22.64 14.75 -27.95
N PHE A 170 23.97 14.73 -27.72
CA PHE A 170 24.92 14.09 -28.64
C PHE A 170 24.98 12.56 -28.50
N SER A 171 24.78 11.99 -27.30
CA SER A 171 24.80 10.55 -27.08
C SER A 171 23.48 9.86 -27.46
N ILE A 172 22.38 10.59 -27.50
CA ILE A 172 21.08 10.10 -28.00
C ILE A 172 21.16 9.80 -29.50
N ILE A 173 21.94 10.57 -30.25
CA ILE A 173 22.14 10.36 -31.70
C ILE A 173 23.12 9.22 -32.00
N THR A 174 24.03 8.90 -31.07
CA THR A 174 25.11 7.90 -31.30
C THR A 174 24.97 6.60 -30.53
N SER A 175 24.18 6.53 -29.45
CA SER A 175 23.94 5.30 -28.73
C SER A 175 22.46 4.90 -28.85
N ARG A 176 22.20 3.74 -29.45
CA ARG A 176 20.90 3.09 -29.54
C ARG A 176 20.23 3.01 -28.17
N ARG A 177 19.54 4.11 -27.78
CA ARG A 177 18.80 4.16 -26.51
C ARG A 177 17.30 3.91 -26.73
N TYR A 178 16.93 3.63 -27.95
CA TYR A 178 15.58 3.26 -28.36
C TYR A 178 15.58 1.80 -28.79
N ASP A 179 14.52 1.10 -28.46
CA ASP A 179 14.24 -0.23 -29.00
C ASP A 179 13.59 -0.15 -30.40
N GLU A 180 13.16 -1.28 -30.93
CA GLU A 180 12.54 -1.38 -32.27
C GLU A 180 11.17 -0.73 -32.34
N ASP A 181 10.53 -0.49 -31.19
CA ASP A 181 9.20 0.13 -31.03
C ASP A 181 9.27 1.59 -30.56
N ASP A 182 10.44 2.24 -30.67
CA ASP A 182 10.70 3.62 -30.27
C ASP A 182 10.59 3.92 -28.76
N TYR A 183 10.63 2.90 -27.88
CA TYR A 183 10.71 3.08 -26.43
C TYR A 183 12.12 3.42 -25.99
N ILE A 184 12.24 4.30 -25.00
CA ILE A 184 13.54 4.63 -24.37
C ILE A 184 13.96 3.48 -23.46
N ILE A 185 15.17 2.95 -23.64
CA ILE A 185 15.67 1.80 -22.87
C ILE A 185 16.22 2.27 -21.51
N LEU A 186 15.62 1.79 -20.40
CA LEU A 186 16.18 1.84 -19.06
C LEU A 186 17.17 0.71 -18.85
N ARG A 187 18.36 1.04 -18.39
CA ARG A 187 19.49 0.12 -18.18
C ARG A 187 19.82 -0.03 -16.72
N GLU A 188 20.64 -1.02 -16.35
CA GLU A 188 21.11 -1.27 -14.98
C GLU A 188 21.47 0.02 -14.22
N LYS A 189 22.30 0.87 -14.80
CA LYS A 189 22.77 2.14 -14.21
C LYS A 189 21.67 3.19 -13.94
N ASP A 190 20.48 3.01 -14.48
CA ASP A 190 19.36 3.90 -14.26
C ASP A 190 18.61 3.50 -12.97
N PHE A 191 18.87 2.28 -12.44
CA PHE A 191 18.31 1.72 -11.21
C PHE A 191 19.23 1.83 -9.97
N ASP A 192 20.43 2.43 -10.11
CA ASP A 192 21.40 2.66 -9.04
C ASP A 192 21.07 3.86 -8.13
#